data_619fe9f89bc34f0985ce27af4934cdb5
#
_entry.id   619fe9f89bc34f0985ce27af4934cdb5
#
_cell.length_a   1.000
_cell.length_b   1.000
_cell.length_c   1.000
_cell.angle_alpha   90.00
_cell.angle_beta   90.00
_cell.angle_gamma   90.00
#
_symmetry.space_group_name_H-M   'P 1'
#
loop_
_entity.id
_entity.type
_entity.pdbx_description
1 polymer ?
#
loop_
_entity_poly.entity_id
_entity_poly.type
_entity_poly.pdbx_seq_one_letter_code
_entity_poly.pdbx_strand_id
1 'polypeptide(L)'
;MQIRRAATDDSAALTKIANDAKRHWGYPEHWLKHWQDDLTISDDFIDSTDVFVAESEGNLLGFYALIIREDKAELDHLWVSPPHIGTGVGKQLFLHAMQRAAKENVSAVEILSDPNAEGFYRKQGAHRIGEVVSEIDGEPRALPLMTVDPKASS
;
A
#
# COMPACT_ATOMS: atom_id res chain seq x y z
N MET A 1 -12.81 -14.70 -0.76
CA MET A 1 -12.30 -13.32 -0.61
C MET A 1 -12.84 -12.45 -1.73
N GLN A 2 -13.25 -11.26 -1.38
CA GLN A 2 -13.78 -10.27 -2.33
C GLN A 2 -13.02 -8.96 -2.16
N ILE A 3 -12.72 -8.29 -3.28
CA ILE A 3 -12.13 -6.94 -3.25
C ILE A 3 -13.21 -5.95 -3.67
N ARG A 4 -13.44 -4.95 -2.83
CA ARG A 4 -14.45 -3.91 -3.07
C ARG A 4 -13.89 -2.52 -2.77
N ARG A 5 -14.56 -1.49 -3.27
CA ARG A 5 -14.19 -0.12 -2.92
C ARG A 5 -14.44 0.11 -1.43
N ALA A 6 -13.52 0.81 -0.77
CA ALA A 6 -13.68 1.19 0.62
C ALA A 6 -14.80 2.22 0.78
N ALA A 7 -15.51 2.14 1.89
CA ALA A 7 -16.48 3.15 2.32
C ALA A 7 -15.89 3.94 3.49
N THR A 8 -16.43 5.13 3.76
CA THR A 8 -15.93 5.94 4.87
C THR A 8 -16.06 5.24 6.22
N ASP A 9 -17.05 4.35 6.36
CA ASP A 9 -17.21 3.54 7.56
C ASP A 9 -16.02 2.60 7.81
N ASP A 10 -15.19 2.36 6.80
CA ASP A 10 -14.01 1.49 6.92
C ASP A 10 -12.79 2.22 7.51
N SER A 11 -12.83 3.54 7.65
CA SER A 11 -11.63 4.34 7.97
C SER A 11 -10.90 3.87 9.23
N ALA A 12 -11.62 3.61 10.31
CA ALA A 12 -11.01 3.15 11.56
C ALA A 12 -10.34 1.78 11.41
N ALA A 13 -11.01 0.86 10.70
CA ALA A 13 -10.47 -0.48 10.47
C ALA A 13 -9.22 -0.45 9.58
N LEU A 14 -9.21 0.39 8.54
CA LEU A 14 -8.06 0.54 7.65
C LEU A 14 -6.87 1.16 8.38
N THR A 15 -7.12 2.16 9.21
CA THR A 15 -6.09 2.76 10.05
C THR A 15 -5.47 1.71 10.97
N LYS A 16 -6.30 0.87 11.58
CA LYS A 16 -5.80 -0.22 12.43
C LYS A 16 -4.94 -1.20 11.66
N ILE A 17 -5.38 -1.61 10.46
CA ILE A 17 -4.61 -2.53 9.61
C ILE A 17 -3.25 -1.93 9.26
N ALA A 18 -3.20 -0.67 8.84
CA ALA A 18 -1.94 -0.01 8.47
C ALA A 18 -0.97 0.03 9.66
N ASN A 19 -1.47 0.40 10.84
CA ASN A 19 -0.64 0.46 12.05
C ASN A 19 -0.17 -0.93 12.47
N ASP A 20 -1.07 -1.93 12.49
CA ASP A 20 -0.70 -3.29 12.88
C ASP A 20 0.31 -3.91 11.91
N ALA A 21 0.14 -3.68 10.61
CA ALA A 21 1.07 -4.19 9.60
C ALA A 21 2.44 -3.53 9.71
N LYS A 22 2.49 -2.22 9.94
CA LYS A 22 3.74 -1.50 10.13
C LYS A 22 4.46 -1.99 11.39
N ARG A 23 3.71 -2.16 12.49
CA ARG A 23 4.24 -2.67 13.75
C ARG A 23 4.80 -4.10 13.60
N HIS A 24 4.21 -4.89 12.73
CA HIS A 24 4.64 -6.26 12.48
C HIS A 24 6.10 -6.36 12.00
N TRP A 25 6.62 -5.30 11.36
CA TRP A 25 8.02 -5.24 10.94
C TRP A 25 9.01 -5.08 12.09
N GLY A 26 8.52 -4.85 13.32
CA GLY A 26 9.38 -4.75 14.49
C GLY A 26 9.95 -3.35 14.74
N TYR A 27 9.40 -2.32 14.14
CA TYR A 27 9.84 -0.95 14.38
C TYR A 27 9.56 -0.51 15.82
N PRO A 28 10.42 0.35 16.40
CA PRO A 28 10.18 0.89 17.75
C PRO A 28 8.88 1.69 17.82
N GLU A 29 8.21 1.64 18.99
CA GLU A 29 6.94 2.36 19.18
C GLU A 29 7.07 3.87 18.96
N HIS A 30 8.22 4.46 19.31
CA HIS A 30 8.40 5.90 19.09
C HIS A 30 8.51 6.26 17.60
N TRP A 31 8.94 5.32 16.74
CA TRP A 31 8.90 5.51 15.29
C TRP A 31 7.46 5.45 14.78
N LEU A 32 6.65 4.53 15.32
CA LEU A 32 5.25 4.42 14.93
C LEU A 32 4.49 5.71 15.23
N LYS A 33 4.85 6.43 16.29
CA LYS A 33 4.27 7.75 16.60
C LYS A 33 4.60 8.78 15.54
N HIS A 34 5.81 8.76 14.98
CA HIS A 34 6.20 9.65 13.89
C HIS A 34 5.36 9.40 12.64
N TRP A 35 4.95 8.15 12.42
CA TRP A 35 4.18 7.76 11.25
C TRP A 35 2.67 7.80 11.47
N GLN A 36 2.22 8.24 12.63
CA GLN A 36 0.80 8.20 12.98
C GLN A 36 -0.10 8.86 11.94
N ASP A 37 0.28 10.06 11.49
CA ASP A 37 -0.51 10.76 10.48
C ASP A 37 -0.48 10.04 9.13
N ASP A 38 0.69 9.52 8.73
CA ASP A 38 0.84 8.79 7.47
C ASP A 38 0.05 7.48 7.45
N LEU A 39 -0.14 6.87 8.62
CA LEU A 39 -0.84 5.59 8.76
C LEU A 39 -2.33 5.77 9.09
N THR A 40 -2.80 7.01 9.19
CA THR A 40 -4.21 7.30 9.42
C THR A 40 -4.94 7.43 8.10
N ILE A 41 -5.93 6.57 7.89
CA ILE A 41 -6.76 6.57 6.69
C ILE A 41 -8.05 7.32 7.02
N SER A 42 -8.13 8.58 6.61
CA SER A 42 -9.27 9.44 6.92
C SER A 42 -10.45 9.20 5.98
N ASP A 43 -11.63 9.65 6.39
CA ASP A 43 -12.81 9.63 5.53
C ASP A 43 -12.57 10.43 4.25
N ASP A 44 -11.96 11.59 4.34
CA ASP A 44 -11.66 12.43 3.17
C ASP A 44 -10.70 11.73 2.22
N PHE A 45 -9.71 11.03 2.74
CA PHE A 45 -8.77 10.26 1.91
C PHE A 45 -9.49 9.15 1.14
N ILE A 46 -10.40 8.44 1.81
CA ILE A 46 -11.19 7.38 1.17
C ILE A 46 -12.08 7.96 0.06
N ASP A 47 -12.70 9.10 0.30
CA ASP A 47 -13.59 9.74 -0.69
C ASP A 47 -12.84 10.30 -1.89
N SER A 48 -11.60 10.76 -1.71
CA SER A 48 -10.84 11.46 -2.76
C SER A 48 -9.82 10.58 -3.49
N THR A 49 -9.67 9.32 -3.09
CA THR A 49 -8.62 8.43 -3.58
C THR A 49 -9.22 7.08 -3.93
N ASP A 50 -8.58 6.32 -4.81
CA ASP A 50 -8.98 4.94 -5.10
C ASP A 50 -8.49 4.02 -3.98
N VAL A 51 -9.37 3.72 -3.02
CA VAL A 51 -9.08 2.83 -1.90
C VAL A 51 -9.97 1.59 -2.04
N PHE A 52 -9.33 0.41 -2.04
CA PHE A 52 -10.02 -0.88 -2.17
C PHE A 52 -9.61 -1.80 -1.03
N VAL A 53 -10.58 -2.56 -0.55
CA VAL A 53 -10.37 -3.49 0.57
C VAL A 53 -10.60 -4.92 0.12
N ALA A 54 -9.83 -5.84 0.68
CA ALA A 54 -10.07 -7.27 0.58
C ALA A 54 -10.81 -7.71 1.82
N GLU A 55 -11.95 -8.38 1.64
CA GLU A 55 -12.71 -8.90 2.77
C GLU A 55 -13.14 -10.34 2.55
N SER A 56 -13.36 -11.04 3.65
CA SER A 56 -13.88 -12.40 3.65
C SER A 56 -14.74 -12.57 4.88
N GLU A 57 -15.98 -13.01 4.68
CA GLU A 57 -16.92 -13.28 5.77
C GLU A 57 -17.07 -12.10 6.74
N GLY A 58 -17.10 -10.88 6.19
CA GLY A 58 -17.27 -9.65 6.97
C GLY A 58 -15.99 -9.12 7.62
N ASN A 59 -14.86 -9.81 7.45
CA ASN A 59 -13.58 -9.38 8.01
C ASN A 59 -12.72 -8.72 6.95
N LEU A 60 -12.10 -7.59 7.28
CA LEU A 60 -11.16 -6.92 6.39
C LEU A 60 -9.78 -7.57 6.54
N LEU A 61 -9.22 -7.99 5.41
CA LEU A 61 -7.95 -8.72 5.38
C LEU A 61 -6.78 -7.82 5.00
N GLY A 62 -7.05 -6.74 4.29
CA GLY A 62 -6.05 -5.80 3.81
C GLY A 62 -6.68 -4.76 2.91
N PHE A 63 -5.88 -3.82 2.45
CA PHE A 63 -6.35 -2.76 1.54
C PHE A 63 -5.19 -2.16 0.76
N TYR A 64 -5.53 -1.43 -0.30
CA TYR A 64 -4.57 -0.57 -0.98
C TYR A 64 -5.19 0.79 -1.28
N ALA A 65 -4.32 1.78 -1.50
CA ALA A 65 -4.72 3.10 -1.98
C ALA A 65 -3.87 3.44 -3.20
N LEU A 66 -4.54 3.82 -4.29
CA LEU A 66 -3.89 4.17 -5.55
C LEU A 66 -4.25 5.62 -5.89
N ILE A 67 -3.23 6.44 -6.10
CA ILE A 67 -3.40 7.84 -6.48
C ILE A 67 -3.15 7.95 -7.97
N ILE A 68 -4.18 8.32 -8.74
CA ILE A 68 -4.08 8.46 -10.18
C ILE A 68 -3.67 9.89 -10.50
N ARG A 69 -2.58 10.04 -11.23
CA ARG A 69 -2.11 11.33 -11.76
C ARG A 69 -2.27 11.31 -13.28
N GLU A 70 -1.76 12.31 -13.98
CA GLU A 70 -1.97 12.41 -15.43
C GLU A 70 -1.45 11.21 -16.21
N ASP A 71 -0.19 10.84 -16.05
CA ASP A 71 0.47 9.77 -16.81
C ASP A 71 0.94 8.61 -15.94
N LYS A 72 0.96 8.82 -14.63
CA LYS A 72 1.45 7.85 -13.67
C LYS A 72 0.46 7.65 -12.56
N ALA A 73 0.54 6.52 -11.90
CA ALA A 73 -0.16 6.28 -10.63
C ALA A 73 0.86 6.03 -9.53
N GLU A 74 0.44 6.27 -8.31
CA GLU A 74 1.25 6.02 -7.12
C GLU A 74 0.51 5.03 -6.23
N LEU A 75 1.15 3.91 -5.93
CA LEU A 75 0.61 2.97 -4.95
C LEU A 75 1.03 3.47 -3.57
N ASP A 76 0.14 4.24 -2.95
CA ASP A 76 0.42 4.96 -1.72
C ASP A 76 0.34 4.08 -0.47
N HIS A 77 -0.55 3.11 -0.50
CA HIS A 77 -0.70 2.12 0.58
C HIS A 77 -0.96 0.74 0.00
N LEU A 78 -0.36 -0.26 0.62
CA LEU A 78 -0.71 -1.67 0.43
C LEU A 78 -0.37 -2.38 1.73
N TRP A 79 -1.39 -2.75 2.48
CA TRP A 79 -1.24 -3.35 3.80
C TRP A 79 -2.11 -4.59 3.93
N VAL A 80 -1.55 -5.61 4.56
CA VAL A 80 -2.27 -6.85 4.88
C VAL A 80 -2.28 -6.99 6.39
N SER A 81 -3.45 -7.30 6.95
CA SER A 81 -3.58 -7.56 8.38
C SER A 81 -2.64 -8.71 8.78
N PRO A 82 -1.88 -8.58 9.86
CA PRO A 82 -0.82 -9.55 10.20
C PRO A 82 -1.25 -11.03 10.18
N PRO A 83 -2.43 -11.44 10.67
CA PRO A 83 -2.82 -12.85 10.59
C PRO A 83 -2.97 -13.39 9.17
N HIS A 84 -3.07 -12.52 8.18
CA HIS A 84 -3.30 -12.89 6.78
C HIS A 84 -2.08 -12.69 5.89
N ILE A 85 -0.94 -12.27 6.46
CA ILE A 85 0.31 -12.13 5.73
C ILE A 85 0.76 -13.53 5.26
N GLY A 86 1.21 -13.62 4.01
CA GLY A 86 1.65 -14.89 3.44
C GLY A 86 0.54 -15.78 2.89
N THR A 87 -0.69 -15.27 2.85
CA THR A 87 -1.86 -16.05 2.36
C THR A 87 -2.28 -15.69 0.93
N GLY A 88 -1.55 -14.79 0.27
CA GLY A 88 -1.87 -14.35 -1.09
C GLY A 88 -2.75 -13.11 -1.17
N VAL A 89 -3.19 -12.56 -0.04
CA VAL A 89 -4.01 -11.35 -0.02
C VAL A 89 -3.27 -10.17 -0.63
N GLY A 90 -2.01 -9.95 -0.26
CA GLY A 90 -1.20 -8.86 -0.80
C GLY A 90 -1.05 -8.94 -2.31
N LYS A 91 -0.80 -10.15 -2.83
CA LYS A 91 -0.69 -10.37 -4.27
C LYS A 91 -2.00 -10.04 -4.99
N GLN A 92 -3.13 -10.46 -4.44
CA GLN A 92 -4.45 -10.19 -5.05
C GLN A 92 -4.75 -8.69 -5.03
N LEU A 93 -4.44 -8.01 -3.95
CA LEU A 93 -4.60 -6.55 -3.86
C LEU A 93 -3.70 -5.86 -4.89
N PHE A 94 -2.45 -6.28 -5.01
CA PHE A 94 -1.52 -5.70 -5.97
C PHE A 94 -2.04 -5.87 -7.41
N LEU A 95 -2.49 -7.06 -7.77
CA LEU A 95 -3.02 -7.33 -9.11
C LEU A 95 -4.26 -6.48 -9.40
N HIS A 96 -5.13 -6.32 -8.42
CA HIS A 96 -6.31 -5.45 -8.57
C HIS A 96 -5.89 -3.98 -8.80
N ALA A 97 -4.89 -3.50 -8.05
CA ALA A 97 -4.37 -2.15 -8.23
C ALA A 97 -3.80 -1.95 -9.64
N MET A 98 -3.09 -2.96 -10.18
CA MET A 98 -2.54 -2.89 -11.54
C MET A 98 -3.65 -2.86 -12.59
N GLN A 99 -4.73 -3.63 -12.39
CA GLN A 99 -5.89 -3.59 -13.28
C GLN A 99 -6.56 -2.22 -13.26
N ARG A 100 -6.68 -1.62 -12.07
CA ARG A 100 -7.22 -0.26 -11.95
C ARG A 100 -6.36 0.77 -12.69
N ALA A 101 -5.04 0.70 -12.49
CA ALA A 101 -4.11 1.61 -13.14
C ALA A 101 -4.15 1.44 -14.67
N ALA A 102 -4.21 0.21 -15.15
CA ALA A 102 -4.28 -0.06 -16.59
C ALA A 102 -5.54 0.55 -17.23
N LYS A 103 -6.67 0.53 -16.52
CA LYS A 103 -7.92 1.13 -16.99
C LYS A 103 -7.82 2.65 -17.11
N GLU A 104 -6.97 3.28 -16.31
CA GLU A 104 -6.75 4.73 -16.35
C GLU A 104 -5.67 5.13 -17.36
N ASN A 105 -5.13 4.16 -18.09
CA ASN A 105 -4.14 4.39 -19.16
C ASN A 105 -2.85 5.07 -18.68
N VAL A 106 -2.47 4.86 -17.43
CA VAL A 106 -1.20 5.38 -16.92
C VAL A 106 -0.05 4.51 -17.45
N SER A 107 1.10 5.14 -17.68
CA SER A 107 2.28 4.45 -18.24
C SER A 107 3.04 3.64 -17.19
N ALA A 108 2.95 4.02 -15.93
CA ALA A 108 3.69 3.38 -14.85
C ALA A 108 3.00 3.57 -13.52
N VAL A 109 3.22 2.61 -12.62
CA VAL A 109 2.85 2.75 -11.21
C VAL A 109 4.14 2.86 -10.41
N GLU A 110 4.25 3.93 -9.62
CA GLU A 110 5.41 4.14 -8.76
C GLU A 110 5.08 3.74 -7.33
N ILE A 111 6.07 3.18 -6.64
CA ILE A 111 5.93 2.68 -5.29
C ILE A 111 7.13 3.14 -4.49
N LEU A 112 6.90 3.97 -3.46
CA LEU A 112 7.94 4.26 -2.49
C LEU A 112 7.83 3.20 -1.40
N SER A 113 8.69 2.20 -1.47
CA SER A 113 8.56 0.98 -0.69
C SER A 113 9.16 1.12 0.70
N ASP A 114 8.52 0.51 1.70
CA ASP A 114 9.23 0.17 2.92
C ASP A 114 10.36 -0.81 2.55
N PRO A 115 11.57 -0.67 3.13
CA PRO A 115 12.67 -1.59 2.81
C PRO A 115 12.31 -3.06 3.02
N ASN A 116 11.43 -3.36 3.98
CA ASN A 116 10.99 -4.73 4.25
C ASN A 116 10.05 -5.29 3.19
N ALA A 117 9.43 -4.43 2.37
CA ALA A 117 8.46 -4.83 1.35
C ALA A 117 9.07 -4.91 -0.05
N GLU A 118 10.31 -4.48 -0.24
CA GLU A 118 10.95 -4.46 -1.56
C GLU A 118 10.91 -5.84 -2.24
N GLY A 119 11.20 -6.89 -1.49
CA GLY A 119 11.18 -8.27 -2.03
C GLY A 119 9.81 -8.68 -2.54
N PHE A 120 8.77 -8.29 -1.82
CA PHE A 120 7.40 -8.54 -2.25
C PHE A 120 7.12 -7.87 -3.61
N TYR A 121 7.44 -6.58 -3.73
CA TYR A 121 7.19 -5.85 -4.97
C TYR A 121 8.03 -6.37 -6.14
N ARG A 122 9.27 -6.77 -5.90
CA ARG A 122 10.10 -7.40 -6.94
C ARG A 122 9.46 -8.67 -7.47
N LYS A 123 8.90 -9.49 -6.60
CA LYS A 123 8.18 -10.70 -6.99
C LYS A 123 6.98 -10.40 -7.88
N GLN A 124 6.36 -9.24 -7.71
CA GLN A 124 5.21 -8.83 -8.51
C GLN A 124 5.61 -8.19 -9.84
N GLY A 125 6.90 -8.09 -10.13
CA GLY A 125 7.38 -7.55 -11.40
C GLY A 125 7.85 -6.10 -11.32
N ALA A 126 7.82 -5.47 -10.15
CA ALA A 126 8.35 -4.13 -9.97
C ALA A 126 9.88 -4.16 -9.92
N HIS A 127 10.52 -3.08 -10.34
CA HIS A 127 11.97 -2.95 -10.24
C HIS A 127 12.34 -1.58 -9.66
N ARG A 128 13.49 -1.55 -9.02
CA ARG A 128 13.97 -0.35 -8.36
C ARG A 128 14.56 0.62 -9.37
N ILE A 129 14.14 1.89 -9.30
CA ILE A 129 14.66 2.95 -10.17
C ILE A 129 15.44 4.01 -9.40
N GLY A 130 15.47 3.93 -8.08
CA GLY A 130 16.18 4.87 -7.25
C GLY A 130 15.87 4.65 -5.79
N GLU A 131 16.16 5.67 -4.99
CA GLU A 131 15.83 5.68 -3.58
C GLU A 131 15.54 7.10 -3.11
N VAL A 132 14.73 7.19 -2.05
CA VAL A 132 14.46 8.46 -1.39
C VAL A 132 15.03 8.35 0.02
N VAL A 133 15.91 9.29 0.37
CA VAL A 133 16.49 9.34 1.73
C VAL A 133 15.53 10.11 2.62
N SER A 134 15.21 9.51 3.74
CA SER A 134 14.34 10.05 4.75
C SER A 134 15.06 9.94 6.10
N GLU A 135 14.55 10.61 7.12
CA GLU A 135 15.15 10.60 8.44
C GLU A 135 14.06 10.37 9.47
N ILE A 136 14.38 9.58 10.48
CA ILE A 136 13.51 9.38 11.63
C ILE A 136 14.39 9.33 12.89
N ASP A 137 14.08 10.22 13.85
CA ASP A 137 14.83 10.36 15.10
C ASP A 137 16.35 10.51 14.88
N GLY A 138 16.73 11.28 13.83
CA GLY A 138 18.13 11.50 13.49
C GLY A 138 18.79 10.37 12.72
N GLU A 139 18.09 9.26 12.45
CA GLU A 139 18.63 8.14 11.70
C GLU A 139 18.20 8.20 10.23
N PRO A 140 19.16 8.17 9.29
CA PRO A 140 18.81 8.19 7.87
C PRO A 140 18.21 6.84 7.45
N ARG A 141 17.22 6.91 6.55
CA ARG A 141 16.59 5.74 5.95
C ARG A 141 16.56 5.93 4.44
N ALA A 142 17.01 4.93 3.70
CA ALA A 142 16.89 4.90 2.25
C ALA A 142 15.68 4.05 1.88
N LEU A 143 14.68 4.68 1.28
CA LEU A 143 13.46 3.99 0.86
C LEU A 143 13.56 3.67 -0.63
N PRO A 144 13.45 2.38 -1.03
CA PRO A 144 13.48 2.04 -2.45
C PRO A 144 12.34 2.70 -3.22
N LEU A 145 12.66 3.38 -4.30
CA LEU A 145 11.66 3.87 -5.24
C LEU A 145 11.56 2.86 -6.37
N MET A 146 10.37 2.29 -6.56
CA MET A 146 10.14 1.22 -7.51
C MET A 146 9.12 1.64 -8.55
N THR A 147 9.17 0.99 -9.70
CA THR A 147 8.20 1.20 -10.77
C THR A 147 7.77 -0.13 -11.36
N VAL A 148 6.55 -0.15 -11.89
CA VAL A 148 6.01 -1.32 -12.57
C VAL A 148 5.08 -0.85 -13.69
N ASP A 149 5.12 -1.53 -14.83
CA ASP A 149 4.16 -1.32 -15.93
C ASP A 149 2.87 -2.05 -15.54
N PRO A 150 1.75 -1.34 -15.35
CA PRO A 150 0.51 -1.98 -14.92
C PRO A 150 -0.01 -3.01 -15.92
N LYS A 151 0.31 -2.88 -17.20
CA LYS A 151 -0.13 -3.83 -18.23
C LYS A 151 0.71 -5.10 -18.23
N ALA A 152 1.95 -5.03 -17.77
CA ALA A 152 2.82 -6.20 -17.70
C ALA A 152 2.44 -7.15 -16.56
N SER A 153 1.68 -6.66 -15.58
CA SER A 153 1.25 -7.45 -14.41
C SER A 153 -0.10 -8.14 -14.58
N SER A 154 -0.76 -7.91 -15.71
CA SER A 154 -2.07 -8.48 -15.98
C SER A 154 -1.99 -9.93 -16.47
#